data_e6efa760acf8aa6c6648bbece44cdd65
#
_entry.id   e6efa760acf8aa6c6648bbece44cdd65
#
_cell.length_a   1.000
_cell.length_b   1.000
_cell.length_c   1.000
_cell.angle_alpha   90.00
_cell.angle_beta   90.00
_cell.angle_gamma   90.00
#
_symmetry.space_group_name_H-M   'P 1'
#
loop_
_entity.id
_entity.type
_entity.pdbx_description
1 polymer ?
#
loop_
_entity_poly.entity_id
_entity_poly.type
_entity_poly.pdbx_seq_one_letter_code
_entity_poly.pdbx_strand_id
1 'polypeptide(L)'
;MRVVSLCPSNTDIVCALGLGHLLVGVDRSSLKDPELAQALPGQGRGVADVGTDLQIDIAAITALKPDLVLASLSVPGMERNIEQLQAARLPYLVVDGHTLAGVQRGIRQVAEALGATAAGEALVASFAEALEDVRARSREARRRLEQAGREQDLPRRAAWEWWPKPIIVAGRSSWIQDFFEILGVENAFADIEQESRPVEDEEVLRRAPDTLCASWCGSAERRMSLARIGRRAGWQALPAWQTRRIFLVPERLVGRPGPGLARGLRELYELFYGDRAAAMERLAAAARLAPDATVWPQV
;
A
#
# COMPACT_ATOMS: atom_id res chain seq x y z
N MET A 1 -6.20 22.41 18.11
CA MET A 1 -6.56 20.98 18.09
C MET A 1 -5.28 20.15 18.21
N ARG A 2 -5.29 19.12 19.02
CA ARG A 2 -4.18 18.20 19.26
C ARG A 2 -4.57 16.82 18.71
N VAL A 3 -3.87 16.34 17.70
CA VAL A 3 -4.22 15.11 17.02
C VAL A 3 -3.13 14.06 17.26
N VAL A 4 -3.54 12.83 17.52
CA VAL A 4 -2.66 11.65 17.56
C VAL A 4 -3.04 10.72 16.41
N SER A 5 -2.06 10.22 15.69
CA SER A 5 -2.26 9.24 14.59
C SER A 5 -1.62 7.92 14.95
N LEU A 6 -2.38 6.82 14.83
CA LEU A 6 -1.95 5.47 15.24
C LEU A 6 -1.42 4.62 14.09
N CYS A 7 -1.40 5.13 12.87
CA CYS A 7 -0.86 4.40 11.72
C CYS A 7 -0.40 5.35 10.60
N PRO A 8 0.53 4.90 9.74
CA PRO A 8 1.10 5.75 8.69
C PRO A 8 0.09 6.28 7.69
N SER A 9 -0.97 5.53 7.36
CA SER A 9 -2.02 5.97 6.44
C SER A 9 -2.76 7.23 6.95
N ASN A 10 -3.10 7.25 8.24
CA ASN A 10 -3.76 8.40 8.85
C ASN A 10 -2.82 9.61 8.93
N THR A 11 -1.54 9.37 9.27
CA THR A 11 -0.51 10.42 9.27
C THR A 11 -0.35 11.03 7.88
N ASP A 12 -0.32 10.19 6.83
CA ASP A 12 -0.25 10.63 5.43
C ASP A 12 -1.44 11.53 5.05
N ILE A 13 -2.67 11.12 5.41
CA ILE A 13 -3.87 11.94 5.16
C ILE A 13 -3.75 13.31 5.83
N VAL A 14 -3.39 13.37 7.13
CA VAL A 14 -3.27 14.65 7.86
C VAL A 14 -2.20 15.55 7.24
N CYS A 15 -1.05 14.97 6.86
CA CYS A 15 0.02 15.72 6.20
C CYS A 15 -0.39 16.20 4.81
N ALA A 16 -1.08 15.38 4.02
CA ALA A 16 -1.56 15.74 2.68
C ALA A 16 -2.63 16.84 2.72
N LEU A 17 -3.41 16.94 3.81
CA LEU A 17 -4.34 18.04 4.06
C LEU A 17 -3.63 19.34 4.48
N GLY A 18 -2.29 19.36 4.64
CA GLY A 18 -1.54 20.51 5.15
C GLY A 18 -1.66 20.71 6.67
N LEU A 19 -2.21 19.74 7.39
CA LEU A 19 -2.53 19.82 8.81
C LEU A 19 -1.53 19.09 9.71
N GLY A 20 -0.36 18.72 9.19
CA GLY A 20 0.68 18.02 9.94
C GLY A 20 1.05 18.72 11.25
N HIS A 21 0.94 20.05 11.32
CA HIS A 21 1.20 20.84 12.51
C HIS A 21 0.25 20.53 13.71
N LEU A 22 -0.87 19.85 13.47
CA LEU A 22 -1.79 19.41 14.52
C LEU A 22 -1.33 18.11 15.19
N LEU A 23 -0.42 17.34 14.55
CA LEU A 23 0.06 16.07 15.05
C LEU A 23 1.01 16.26 16.24
N VAL A 24 0.57 15.81 17.42
CA VAL A 24 1.36 15.85 18.66
C VAL A 24 1.95 14.49 19.03
N GLY A 25 1.45 13.41 18.42
CA GLY A 25 1.95 12.06 18.55
C GLY A 25 1.58 11.24 17.31
N VAL A 26 2.49 10.36 16.89
CA VAL A 26 2.27 9.44 15.78
C VAL A 26 2.86 8.06 16.09
N ASP A 27 2.41 7.05 15.38
CA ASP A 27 2.99 5.71 15.46
C ASP A 27 4.47 5.70 15.05
N ARG A 28 5.19 4.71 15.55
CA ARG A 28 6.64 4.56 15.32
C ARG A 28 7.00 4.41 13.84
N SER A 29 6.15 3.80 13.03
CA SER A 29 6.38 3.61 11.61
C SER A 29 6.31 4.93 10.85
N SER A 30 5.41 5.84 11.24
CA SER A 30 5.34 7.21 10.71
C SER A 30 6.61 8.01 11.00
N LEU A 31 7.17 7.89 12.22
CA LEU A 31 8.44 8.56 12.58
C LEU A 31 9.66 8.02 11.83
N LYS A 32 9.64 6.73 11.49
CA LYS A 32 10.73 6.08 10.76
C LYS A 32 10.65 6.22 9.25
N ASP A 33 9.48 6.58 8.72
CA ASP A 33 9.30 6.83 7.30
C ASP A 33 9.89 8.18 6.93
N PRO A 34 10.89 8.26 6.02
CA PRO A 34 11.57 9.52 5.73
C PRO A 34 10.65 10.58 5.11
N GLU A 35 9.65 10.17 4.33
CA GLU A 35 8.72 11.09 3.67
C GLU A 35 7.72 11.65 4.69
N LEU A 36 7.13 10.79 5.52
CA LEU A 36 6.22 11.23 6.58
C LEU A 36 6.97 12.06 7.64
N ALA A 37 8.13 11.61 8.10
CA ALA A 37 8.92 12.35 9.07
C ALA A 37 9.28 13.75 8.58
N GLN A 38 9.59 13.92 7.29
CA GLN A 38 9.86 15.24 6.69
C GLN A 38 8.61 16.15 6.67
N ALA A 39 7.41 15.57 6.52
CA ALA A 39 6.14 16.29 6.52
C ALA A 39 5.64 16.65 7.94
N LEU A 40 6.18 16.00 8.97
CA LEU A 40 5.83 16.27 10.36
C LEU A 40 6.48 17.57 10.88
N PRO A 41 5.89 18.23 11.92
CA PRO A 41 6.49 19.39 12.58
C PRO A 41 7.93 19.13 13.01
N GLY A 42 8.84 20.05 12.71
CA GLY A 42 10.26 19.89 13.05
C GLY A 42 10.92 18.63 12.48
N GLN A 43 10.38 18.08 11.39
CA GLN A 43 10.81 16.80 10.81
C GLN A 43 10.68 15.64 11.81
N GLY A 44 9.57 15.61 12.54
CA GLY A 44 9.27 14.63 13.60
C GLY A 44 9.87 14.98 14.97
N ARG A 45 10.71 16.01 15.07
CA ARG A 45 11.27 16.44 16.36
C ARG A 45 10.17 17.11 17.20
N GLY A 46 9.91 16.55 18.38
CA GLY A 46 8.85 17.03 19.27
C GLY A 46 7.48 16.41 19.03
N VAL A 47 7.34 15.52 18.04
CA VAL A 47 6.17 14.64 17.89
C VAL A 47 6.45 13.35 18.69
N ALA A 48 5.52 12.97 19.56
CA ALA A 48 5.71 11.81 20.43
C ALA A 48 5.58 10.47 19.67
N ASP A 49 6.43 9.51 19.99
CA ASP A 49 6.23 8.10 19.61
C ASP A 49 5.13 7.50 20.51
N VAL A 50 4.01 7.08 19.93
CA VAL A 50 2.89 6.50 20.66
C VAL A 50 2.78 4.98 20.49
N GLY A 51 3.87 4.32 20.12
CA GLY A 51 3.95 2.87 19.95
C GLY A 51 3.88 2.43 18.49
N THR A 52 3.49 1.19 18.27
CA THR A 52 3.27 0.65 16.92
C THR A 52 1.77 0.60 16.61
N ASP A 53 1.45 0.43 15.34
CA ASP A 53 0.10 0.27 14.83
C ASP A 53 -0.67 -0.92 15.45
N LEU A 54 0.03 -1.95 15.96
CA LEU A 54 -0.56 -3.09 16.68
C LEU A 54 -0.40 -3.03 18.21
N GLN A 55 0.47 -2.16 18.71
CA GLN A 55 0.77 -2.02 20.15
C GLN A 55 0.96 -0.56 20.50
N ILE A 56 -0.15 0.12 20.76
CA ILE A 56 -0.14 1.53 21.13
C ILE A 56 0.28 1.73 22.61
N ASP A 57 0.91 2.85 22.90
CA ASP A 57 1.18 3.30 24.26
C ASP A 57 0.05 4.21 24.75
N ILE A 58 -0.96 3.61 25.37
CA ILE A 58 -2.15 4.34 25.85
C ILE A 58 -1.80 5.39 26.93
N ALA A 59 -0.74 5.17 27.73
CA ALA A 59 -0.29 6.12 28.73
C ALA A 59 0.33 7.37 28.07
N ALA A 60 1.19 7.15 27.07
CA ALA A 60 1.77 8.24 26.28
C ALA A 60 0.67 9.04 25.55
N ILE A 61 -0.29 8.35 24.90
CA ILE A 61 -1.42 8.99 24.22
C ILE A 61 -2.23 9.86 25.22
N THR A 62 -2.56 9.31 26.39
CA THR A 62 -3.35 10.03 27.42
C THR A 62 -2.60 11.26 27.92
N ALA A 63 -1.28 11.17 28.13
CA ALA A 63 -0.44 12.28 28.57
C ALA A 63 -0.41 13.44 27.55
N LEU A 64 -0.57 13.14 26.26
CA LEU A 64 -0.66 14.14 25.21
C LEU A 64 -1.98 14.92 25.21
N LYS A 65 -3.00 14.50 25.96
CA LYS A 65 -4.33 15.12 26.02
C LYS A 65 -4.86 15.44 24.62
N PRO A 66 -5.03 14.45 23.75
CA PRO A 66 -5.49 14.67 22.38
C PRO A 66 -6.95 15.12 22.34
N ASP A 67 -7.25 16.01 21.41
CA ASP A 67 -8.63 16.35 21.05
C ASP A 67 -9.23 15.27 20.13
N LEU A 68 -8.37 14.53 19.40
CA LEU A 68 -8.77 13.44 18.50
C LEU A 68 -7.62 12.44 18.33
N VAL A 69 -7.96 11.15 18.33
CA VAL A 69 -7.06 10.06 17.97
C VAL A 69 -7.56 9.42 16.66
N LEU A 70 -6.72 9.38 15.64
CA LEU A 70 -7.01 8.71 14.37
C LEU A 70 -6.54 7.27 14.46
N ALA A 71 -7.46 6.34 14.44
CA ALA A 71 -7.24 4.89 14.50
C ALA A 71 -7.56 4.23 13.14
N SER A 72 -7.20 2.96 12.97
CA SER A 72 -7.49 2.18 11.77
C SER A 72 -7.84 0.74 12.15
N LEU A 73 -8.50 0.05 11.24
CA LEU A 73 -8.76 -1.40 11.29
C LEU A 73 -8.19 -2.12 10.04
N SER A 74 -7.28 -1.49 9.32
CA SER A 74 -6.69 -2.03 8.08
C SER A 74 -5.82 -3.27 8.25
N VAL A 75 -5.44 -3.62 9.50
CA VAL A 75 -4.65 -4.82 9.80
C VAL A 75 -5.31 -5.59 10.95
N PRO A 76 -5.45 -6.92 10.85
CA PRO A 76 -5.96 -7.74 11.95
C PRO A 76 -5.17 -7.53 13.25
N GLY A 77 -5.87 -7.34 14.36
CA GLY A 77 -5.30 -7.07 15.69
C GLY A 77 -5.37 -5.60 16.10
N MET A 78 -5.71 -4.67 15.20
CA MET A 78 -5.92 -3.26 15.53
C MET A 78 -7.19 -3.03 16.37
N GLU A 79 -8.11 -3.97 16.42
CA GLU A 79 -9.32 -3.93 17.26
C GLU A 79 -8.99 -3.70 18.74
N ARG A 80 -7.87 -4.26 19.21
CA ARG A 80 -7.37 -4.07 20.59
C ARG A 80 -7.02 -2.61 20.89
N ASN A 81 -6.57 -1.86 19.88
CA ASN A 81 -6.30 -0.43 20.05
C ASN A 81 -7.60 0.33 20.29
N ILE A 82 -8.67 -0.02 19.58
CA ILE A 82 -10.00 0.59 19.79
C ILE A 82 -10.52 0.31 21.20
N GLU A 83 -10.39 -0.94 21.66
CA GLU A 83 -10.77 -1.32 23.04
C GLU A 83 -10.01 -0.50 24.08
N GLN A 84 -8.70 -0.29 23.91
CA GLN A 84 -7.89 0.52 24.81
C GLN A 84 -8.28 2.00 24.81
N LEU A 85 -8.56 2.58 23.62
CA LEU A 85 -9.04 3.97 23.49
C LEU A 85 -10.37 4.16 24.19
N GLN A 86 -11.31 3.21 24.03
CA GLN A 86 -12.61 3.21 24.69
C GLN A 86 -12.47 3.13 26.23
N ALA A 87 -11.65 2.21 26.71
CA ALA A 87 -11.39 2.05 28.15
C ALA A 87 -10.79 3.32 28.75
N ALA A 88 -9.91 4.00 28.02
CA ALA A 88 -9.30 5.27 28.43
C ALA A 88 -10.22 6.50 28.19
N ARG A 89 -11.40 6.33 27.60
CA ARG A 89 -12.34 7.39 27.24
C ARG A 89 -11.71 8.49 26.39
N LEU A 90 -10.80 8.14 25.50
CA LEU A 90 -10.18 9.06 24.56
C LEU A 90 -11.07 9.27 23.35
N PRO A 91 -11.20 10.50 22.82
CA PRO A 91 -11.94 10.74 21.57
C PRO A 91 -11.19 10.15 20.40
N TYR A 92 -11.83 9.32 19.58
CA TYR A 92 -11.20 8.69 18.43
C TYR A 92 -12.11 8.63 17.21
N LEU A 93 -11.49 8.55 16.03
CA LEU A 93 -12.10 8.28 14.74
C LEU A 93 -11.41 7.07 14.11
N VAL A 94 -12.19 6.08 13.71
CA VAL A 94 -11.68 4.94 12.93
C VAL A 94 -11.74 5.29 11.45
N VAL A 95 -10.59 5.26 10.79
CA VAL A 95 -10.46 5.44 9.35
C VAL A 95 -10.19 4.09 8.74
N ASP A 96 -11.15 3.58 7.99
CA ASP A 96 -11.12 2.25 7.42
C ASP A 96 -11.37 2.32 5.91
N GLY A 97 -10.34 1.98 5.13
CA GLY A 97 -10.35 2.12 3.67
C GLY A 97 -9.71 0.93 2.98
N HIS A 98 -10.50 -0.13 2.71
CA HIS A 98 -10.00 -1.34 2.03
C HIS A 98 -10.02 -1.25 0.50
N THR A 99 -10.68 -0.25 -0.07
CA THR A 99 -10.75 0.04 -1.50
C THR A 99 -10.36 1.48 -1.79
N LEU A 100 -10.07 1.84 -3.03
CA LEU A 100 -9.77 3.24 -3.39
C LEU A 100 -10.94 4.18 -3.08
N ALA A 101 -12.18 3.73 -3.23
CA ALA A 101 -13.36 4.47 -2.79
C ALA A 101 -13.40 4.62 -1.26
N GLY A 102 -12.96 3.60 -0.51
CA GLY A 102 -12.80 3.66 0.94
C GLY A 102 -11.76 4.68 1.37
N VAL A 103 -10.62 4.75 0.67
CA VAL A 103 -9.58 5.76 0.91
C VAL A 103 -10.14 7.18 0.71
N GLN A 104 -10.91 7.42 -0.35
CA GLN A 104 -11.55 8.72 -0.58
C GLN A 104 -12.53 9.09 0.54
N ARG A 105 -13.32 8.13 1.04
CA ARG A 105 -14.17 8.36 2.21
C ARG A 105 -13.37 8.69 3.47
N GLY A 106 -12.28 7.94 3.72
CA GLY A 106 -11.37 8.18 4.84
C GLY A 106 -10.76 9.59 4.81
N ILE A 107 -10.32 10.07 3.64
CA ILE A 107 -9.81 11.44 3.47
C ILE A 107 -10.89 12.45 3.86
N ARG A 108 -12.14 12.29 3.40
CA ARG A 108 -13.27 13.17 3.75
C ARG A 108 -13.56 13.15 5.25
N GLN A 109 -13.62 11.97 5.86
CA GLN A 109 -13.88 11.82 7.29
C GLN A 109 -12.83 12.53 8.14
N VAL A 110 -11.55 12.36 7.82
CA VAL A 110 -10.45 13.04 8.52
C VAL A 110 -10.53 14.56 8.31
N ALA A 111 -10.76 15.01 7.08
CA ALA A 111 -10.86 16.42 6.76
C ALA A 111 -12.04 17.10 7.49
N GLU A 112 -13.20 16.44 7.56
CA GLU A 112 -14.36 16.92 8.30
C GLU A 112 -14.06 17.01 9.81
N ALA A 113 -13.51 15.96 10.40
CA ALA A 113 -13.14 15.91 11.81
C ALA A 113 -12.10 16.98 12.21
N LEU A 114 -11.26 17.39 11.26
CA LEU A 114 -10.24 18.43 11.45
C LEU A 114 -10.69 19.82 11.01
N GLY A 115 -11.95 20.00 10.58
CA GLY A 115 -12.49 21.28 10.12
C GLY A 115 -11.91 21.76 8.78
N ALA A 116 -11.44 20.88 7.93
CA ALA A 116 -10.75 21.16 6.67
C ALA A 116 -11.47 20.56 5.44
N THR A 117 -12.80 20.55 5.44
CA THR A 117 -13.64 19.89 4.44
C THR A 117 -13.28 20.30 2.99
N ALA A 118 -13.03 21.60 2.75
CA ALA A 118 -12.65 22.07 1.42
C ALA A 118 -11.29 21.49 0.94
N ALA A 119 -10.31 21.39 1.86
CA ALA A 119 -9.03 20.76 1.56
C ALA A 119 -9.19 19.25 1.31
N GLY A 120 -10.09 18.61 2.05
CA GLY A 120 -10.45 17.21 1.86
C GLY A 120 -11.03 16.93 0.47
N GLU A 121 -11.99 17.73 0.02
CA GLU A 121 -12.57 17.58 -1.32
C GLU A 121 -11.53 17.85 -2.42
N ALA A 122 -10.68 18.85 -2.25
CA ALA A 122 -9.59 19.11 -3.21
C ALA A 122 -8.59 17.94 -3.28
N LEU A 123 -8.23 17.34 -2.13
CA LEU A 123 -7.36 16.17 -2.09
C LEU A 123 -7.99 14.95 -2.74
N VAL A 124 -9.28 14.70 -2.49
CA VAL A 124 -10.03 13.61 -3.13
C VAL A 124 -10.13 13.81 -4.64
N ALA A 125 -10.39 15.04 -5.10
CA ALA A 125 -10.43 15.35 -6.53
C ALA A 125 -9.07 15.08 -7.20
N SER A 126 -7.97 15.56 -6.61
CA SER A 126 -6.61 15.32 -7.11
C SER A 126 -6.24 13.82 -7.10
N PHE A 127 -6.65 13.09 -6.07
CA PHE A 127 -6.46 11.63 -5.99
C PHE A 127 -7.22 10.93 -7.12
N ALA A 128 -8.50 11.26 -7.31
CA ALA A 128 -9.33 10.67 -8.38
C ALA A 128 -8.77 10.98 -9.78
N GLU A 129 -8.31 12.21 -10.03
CA GLU A 129 -7.67 12.61 -11.28
C GLU A 129 -6.40 11.79 -11.55
N ALA A 130 -5.57 11.58 -10.53
CA ALA A 130 -4.37 10.78 -10.65
C ALA A 130 -4.67 9.30 -10.99
N LEU A 131 -5.75 8.73 -10.44
CA LEU A 131 -6.19 7.37 -10.76
C LEU A 131 -6.69 7.29 -12.22
N GLU A 132 -7.47 8.29 -12.66
CA GLU A 132 -8.02 8.31 -14.03
C GLU A 132 -6.92 8.54 -15.07
N ASP A 133 -5.90 9.35 -14.78
CA ASP A 133 -4.73 9.50 -15.66
C ASP A 133 -4.06 8.13 -15.91
N VAL A 134 -3.81 7.35 -14.85
CA VAL A 134 -3.23 6.02 -15.00
C VAL A 134 -4.16 5.09 -15.77
N ARG A 135 -5.48 5.16 -15.53
CA ARG A 135 -6.46 4.36 -16.27
C ARG A 135 -6.43 4.68 -17.77
N ALA A 136 -6.41 5.96 -18.14
CA ALA A 136 -6.34 6.40 -19.53
C ALA A 136 -5.03 5.94 -20.20
N ARG A 137 -3.90 6.12 -19.52
CA ARG A 137 -2.58 5.66 -20.01
C ARG A 137 -2.53 4.14 -20.18
N SER A 138 -3.11 3.38 -19.27
CA SER A 138 -3.16 1.90 -19.33
C SER A 138 -3.98 1.43 -20.52
N ARG A 139 -5.15 2.02 -20.77
CA ARG A 139 -5.98 1.74 -21.94
C ARG A 139 -5.24 2.04 -23.25
N GLU A 140 -4.54 3.17 -23.30
CA GLU A 140 -3.76 3.57 -24.45
C GLU A 140 -2.58 2.63 -24.71
N ALA A 141 -1.84 2.26 -23.68
CA ALA A 141 -0.72 1.33 -23.78
C ALA A 141 -1.17 -0.05 -24.28
N ARG A 142 -2.30 -0.56 -23.78
CA ARG A 142 -2.90 -1.82 -24.24
C ARG A 142 -3.28 -1.75 -25.71
N ARG A 143 -3.99 -0.69 -26.12
CA ARG A 143 -4.38 -0.49 -27.52
C ARG A 143 -3.18 -0.43 -28.46
N ARG A 144 -2.07 0.23 -28.06
CA ARG A 144 -0.84 0.28 -28.86
C ARG A 144 -0.20 -1.10 -29.04
N LEU A 145 -0.19 -1.92 -27.99
CA LEU A 145 0.33 -3.29 -28.08
C LEU A 145 -0.53 -4.16 -28.99
N GLU A 146 -1.85 -4.06 -28.90
CA GLU A 146 -2.80 -4.76 -29.77
C GLU A 146 -2.62 -4.33 -31.23
N GLN A 147 -2.58 -3.03 -31.53
CA GLN A 147 -2.35 -2.51 -32.88
C GLN A 147 -0.98 -2.89 -33.47
N ALA A 148 0.00 -3.12 -32.60
CA ALA A 148 1.33 -3.57 -33.03
C ALA A 148 1.45 -5.10 -33.18
N GLY A 149 0.37 -5.86 -32.96
CA GLY A 149 0.39 -7.33 -32.98
C GLY A 149 1.21 -7.94 -31.85
N ARG A 150 1.28 -7.24 -30.71
CA ARG A 150 2.09 -7.61 -29.55
C ARG A 150 1.24 -8.00 -28.32
N GLU A 151 0.11 -8.67 -28.56
CA GLU A 151 -0.82 -9.11 -27.52
C GLU A 151 -0.18 -10.07 -26.51
N GLN A 152 0.88 -10.79 -26.90
CA GLN A 152 1.66 -11.65 -26.01
C GLN A 152 2.43 -10.84 -24.93
N ASP A 153 2.65 -9.56 -25.15
CA ASP A 153 3.31 -8.65 -24.20
C ASP A 153 2.33 -8.02 -23.20
N LEU A 154 1.03 -8.20 -23.41
CA LEU A 154 0.02 -7.69 -22.48
C LEU A 154 0.06 -8.46 -21.16
N PRO A 155 0.11 -7.78 -20.02
CA PRO A 155 -0.23 -8.40 -18.74
C PRO A 155 -1.72 -8.70 -18.75
N ARG A 156 -2.10 -9.95 -18.47
CA ARG A 156 -3.49 -10.39 -18.49
C ARG A 156 -4.01 -10.76 -17.13
N ARG A 157 -3.17 -11.47 -16.36
CA ARG A 157 -3.56 -12.06 -15.08
C ARG A 157 -2.47 -11.87 -14.04
N ALA A 158 -2.72 -11.01 -13.06
CA ALA A 158 -1.76 -10.66 -12.03
C ALA A 158 -2.13 -11.27 -10.67
N ALA A 159 -1.12 -11.59 -9.88
CA ALA A 159 -1.26 -11.91 -8.47
C ALA A 159 -0.50 -10.88 -7.62
N TRP A 160 -1.03 -10.61 -6.43
CA TRP A 160 -0.37 -9.79 -5.43
C TRP A 160 -0.07 -10.58 -4.18
N GLU A 161 1.17 -10.57 -3.74
CA GLU A 161 1.64 -11.28 -2.55
C GLU A 161 2.06 -10.29 -1.46
N TRP A 162 1.32 -10.30 -0.34
CA TRP A 162 1.60 -9.49 0.84
C TRP A 162 2.59 -10.13 1.81
N TRP A 163 2.69 -11.46 1.80
CA TRP A 163 3.52 -12.19 2.74
C TRP A 163 3.97 -13.53 2.17
N PRO A 164 5.21 -13.97 2.46
CA PRO A 164 5.79 -15.15 1.82
C PRO A 164 5.50 -16.49 2.50
N LYS A 165 5.17 -16.50 3.81
CA LYS A 165 4.92 -17.75 4.57
C LYS A 165 4.02 -17.49 5.79
N PRO A 166 2.76 -17.97 5.79
CA PRO A 166 2.10 -18.51 4.60
C PRO A 166 2.05 -17.48 3.47
N ILE A 167 1.86 -17.90 2.23
CA ILE A 167 1.66 -16.95 1.13
C ILE A 167 0.32 -16.27 1.38
N ILE A 168 0.32 -14.94 1.53
CA ILE A 168 -0.91 -14.15 1.67
C ILE A 168 -1.10 -13.36 0.38
N VAL A 169 -2.21 -13.62 -0.31
CA VAL A 169 -2.56 -12.94 -1.57
C VAL A 169 -3.67 -11.92 -1.36
N ALA A 170 -3.69 -10.88 -2.21
CA ALA A 170 -4.78 -9.91 -2.22
C ALA A 170 -6.00 -10.47 -2.94
N GLY A 171 -7.16 -10.39 -2.28
CA GLY A 171 -8.46 -10.75 -2.82
C GLY A 171 -9.22 -9.56 -3.40
N ARG A 172 -10.53 -9.76 -3.66
CA ARG A 172 -11.39 -8.80 -4.35
C ARG A 172 -11.71 -7.55 -3.54
N SER A 173 -11.80 -7.65 -2.22
CA SER A 173 -12.20 -6.53 -1.36
C SER A 173 -11.04 -5.62 -0.95
N SER A 174 -9.95 -5.59 -1.75
CA SER A 174 -8.77 -4.75 -1.51
C SER A 174 -8.59 -3.70 -2.61
N TRP A 175 -7.89 -2.61 -2.30
CA TRP A 175 -7.48 -1.60 -3.31
C TRP A 175 -6.54 -2.17 -4.38
N ILE A 176 -5.96 -3.34 -4.18
CA ILE A 176 -5.18 -4.04 -5.20
C ILE A 176 -6.08 -4.52 -6.34
N GLN A 177 -7.30 -4.95 -6.04
CA GLN A 177 -8.30 -5.25 -7.06
C GLN A 177 -8.57 -4.00 -7.91
N ASP A 178 -8.81 -2.85 -7.26
CA ASP A 178 -9.03 -1.57 -7.96
C ASP A 178 -7.81 -1.19 -8.84
N PHE A 179 -6.57 -1.44 -8.35
CA PHE A 179 -5.35 -1.21 -9.12
C PHE A 179 -5.29 -2.08 -10.38
N PHE A 180 -5.58 -3.36 -10.25
CA PHE A 180 -5.59 -4.25 -11.40
C PHE A 180 -6.68 -3.88 -12.41
N GLU A 181 -7.86 -3.45 -11.95
CA GLU A 181 -8.91 -2.94 -12.84
C GLU A 181 -8.48 -1.66 -13.58
N ILE A 182 -7.81 -0.72 -12.91
CA ILE A 182 -7.27 0.49 -13.52
C ILE A 182 -6.20 0.15 -14.57
N LEU A 183 -5.35 -0.82 -14.26
CA LEU A 183 -4.32 -1.31 -15.18
C LEU A 183 -4.89 -2.20 -16.30
N GLY A 184 -6.15 -2.62 -16.23
CA GLY A 184 -6.79 -3.50 -17.21
C GLY A 184 -6.31 -4.94 -17.14
N VAL A 185 -6.03 -5.44 -15.94
CA VAL A 185 -5.49 -6.78 -15.67
C VAL A 185 -6.42 -7.54 -14.73
N GLU A 186 -6.63 -8.82 -14.96
CA GLU A 186 -7.42 -9.69 -14.08
C GLU A 186 -6.62 -9.98 -12.79
N ASN A 187 -7.28 -9.88 -11.63
CA ASN A 187 -6.71 -10.43 -10.40
C ASN A 187 -6.86 -11.95 -10.40
N ALA A 188 -5.76 -12.69 -10.34
CA ALA A 188 -5.76 -14.15 -10.29
C ALA A 188 -6.54 -14.72 -9.09
N PHE A 189 -6.82 -13.89 -8.09
CA PHE A 189 -7.52 -14.23 -6.86
C PHE A 189 -8.80 -13.43 -6.63
N ALA A 190 -9.44 -12.93 -7.72
CA ALA A 190 -10.68 -12.14 -7.65
C ALA A 190 -11.90 -12.93 -7.09
N ASP A 191 -11.85 -14.25 -7.03
CA ASP A 191 -12.85 -15.11 -6.41
C ASP A 191 -12.75 -15.15 -4.87
N ILE A 192 -11.65 -14.62 -4.29
CA ILE A 192 -11.50 -14.45 -2.85
C ILE A 192 -12.23 -13.18 -2.44
N GLU A 193 -13.33 -13.34 -1.70
CA GLU A 193 -14.17 -12.23 -1.23
C GLU A 193 -13.46 -11.32 -0.23
N GLN A 194 -12.54 -11.88 0.58
CA GLN A 194 -11.79 -11.13 1.58
C GLN A 194 -10.80 -10.15 0.93
N GLU A 195 -10.26 -9.25 1.73
CA GLU A 195 -9.17 -8.35 1.32
C GLU A 195 -7.88 -9.11 1.01
N SER A 196 -7.63 -10.14 1.81
CA SER A 196 -6.48 -11.03 1.66
C SER A 196 -6.77 -12.38 2.29
N ARG A 197 -6.07 -13.42 1.81
CA ARG A 197 -6.18 -14.77 2.36
C ARG A 197 -4.85 -15.52 2.21
N PRO A 198 -4.48 -16.37 3.19
CA PRO A 198 -3.39 -17.32 2.99
C PRO A 198 -3.77 -18.37 1.95
N VAL A 199 -2.80 -18.73 1.10
CA VAL A 199 -2.92 -19.77 0.07
C VAL A 199 -1.66 -20.62 0.04
N GLU A 200 -1.76 -21.84 -0.52
CA GLU A 200 -0.62 -22.73 -0.72
C GLU A 200 0.04 -22.48 -2.10
N ASP A 201 1.30 -22.92 -2.23
CA ASP A 201 2.07 -22.78 -3.48
C ASP A 201 1.32 -23.40 -4.69
N GLU A 202 0.67 -24.56 -4.50
CA GLU A 202 -0.09 -25.25 -5.53
C GLU A 202 -1.26 -24.43 -6.06
N GLU A 203 -1.90 -23.61 -5.23
CA GLU A 203 -2.98 -22.75 -5.69
C GLU A 203 -2.45 -21.61 -6.58
N VAL A 204 -1.31 -21.03 -6.23
CA VAL A 204 -0.65 -20.01 -7.08
C VAL A 204 -0.24 -20.63 -8.42
N LEU A 205 0.37 -21.82 -8.39
CA LEU A 205 0.77 -22.55 -9.60
C LEU A 205 -0.41 -22.88 -10.51
N ARG A 206 -1.52 -23.37 -9.93
CA ARG A 206 -2.74 -23.72 -10.67
C ARG A 206 -3.38 -22.50 -11.34
N ARG A 207 -3.33 -21.33 -10.68
CA ARG A 207 -3.88 -20.08 -11.21
C ARG A 207 -2.99 -19.44 -12.28
N ALA A 208 -1.70 -19.82 -12.30
CA ALA A 208 -0.73 -19.48 -13.33
C ALA A 208 -0.73 -17.99 -13.72
N PRO A 209 -0.53 -17.03 -12.77
CA PRO A 209 -0.46 -15.64 -13.12
C PRO A 209 0.69 -15.35 -14.08
N ASP A 210 0.48 -14.47 -15.05
CA ASP A 210 1.53 -14.00 -15.96
C ASP A 210 2.32 -12.81 -15.40
N THR A 211 1.84 -12.26 -14.29
CA THR A 211 2.47 -11.16 -13.56
C THR A 211 2.33 -11.40 -12.05
N LEU A 212 3.40 -11.22 -11.30
CA LEU A 212 3.40 -11.31 -9.84
C LEU A 212 3.99 -10.03 -9.25
N CYS A 213 3.26 -9.39 -8.36
CA CYS A 213 3.76 -8.31 -7.52
C CYS A 213 3.97 -8.82 -6.10
N ALA A 214 5.20 -8.79 -5.59
CA ALA A 214 5.53 -9.10 -4.21
C ALA A 214 5.76 -7.80 -3.43
N SER A 215 4.97 -7.59 -2.38
CA SER A 215 5.04 -6.44 -1.50
C SER A 215 4.96 -6.91 -0.05
N TRP A 216 6.09 -7.40 0.48
CA TRP A 216 6.09 -7.99 1.81
C TRP A 216 6.10 -6.91 2.90
N CYS A 217 5.16 -7.04 3.81
CA CYS A 217 4.96 -6.05 4.87
C CYS A 217 6.07 -6.06 5.93
N GLY A 218 6.33 -4.92 6.52
CA GLY A 218 7.18 -4.74 7.68
C GLY A 218 8.62 -5.24 7.47
N SER A 219 9.14 -6.02 8.43
CA SER A 219 10.53 -6.51 8.41
C SER A 219 10.84 -7.49 7.28
N ALA A 220 9.81 -8.06 6.64
CA ALA A 220 9.99 -8.98 5.52
C ALA A 220 10.37 -8.25 4.23
N GLU A 221 10.00 -6.98 4.06
CA GLU A 221 10.28 -6.18 2.86
C GLU A 221 11.75 -6.24 2.44
N ARG A 222 12.67 -5.98 3.38
CA ARG A 222 14.12 -5.99 3.09
C ARG A 222 14.68 -7.34 2.66
N ARG A 223 13.89 -8.40 2.82
CA ARG A 223 14.26 -9.78 2.42
C ARG A 223 13.66 -10.17 1.08
N MET A 224 12.88 -9.28 0.44
CA MET A 224 12.38 -9.55 -0.91
C MET A 224 13.54 -9.74 -1.87
N SER A 225 13.48 -10.79 -2.67
CA SER A 225 14.40 -10.98 -3.80
C SER A 225 13.81 -11.98 -4.79
N LEU A 226 14.13 -11.81 -6.06
CA LEU A 226 13.75 -12.74 -7.13
C LEU A 226 14.29 -14.14 -6.85
N ALA A 227 15.53 -14.23 -6.33
CA ALA A 227 16.13 -15.51 -5.97
C ALA A 227 15.33 -16.27 -4.90
N ARG A 228 14.74 -15.57 -3.91
CA ARG A 228 13.89 -16.22 -2.89
C ARG A 228 12.58 -16.73 -3.48
N ILE A 229 11.97 -15.95 -4.37
CA ILE A 229 10.74 -16.35 -5.05
C ILE A 229 11.02 -17.55 -5.95
N GLY A 230 12.08 -17.54 -6.75
CA GLY A 230 12.44 -18.61 -7.67
C GLY A 230 12.89 -19.92 -7.01
N ARG A 231 13.23 -19.91 -5.70
CA ARG A 231 13.53 -21.14 -4.94
C ARG A 231 12.30 -21.91 -4.50
N ARG A 232 11.11 -21.34 -4.65
CA ARG A 232 9.87 -22.04 -4.33
C ARG A 232 9.63 -23.15 -5.36
N ALA A 233 9.17 -24.31 -4.89
CA ALA A 233 8.97 -25.48 -5.76
C ALA A 233 7.95 -25.18 -6.87
N GLY A 234 8.36 -25.40 -8.12
CA GLY A 234 7.50 -25.18 -9.29
C GLY A 234 7.33 -23.74 -9.74
N TRP A 235 7.75 -22.72 -8.98
CA TRP A 235 7.52 -21.30 -9.32
C TRP A 235 8.24 -20.84 -10.58
N GLN A 236 9.33 -21.49 -10.95
CA GLN A 236 10.03 -21.21 -12.21
C GLN A 236 9.21 -21.60 -13.45
N ALA A 237 8.19 -22.45 -13.30
CA ALA A 237 7.25 -22.79 -14.36
C ALA A 237 6.12 -21.77 -14.53
N LEU A 238 5.94 -20.82 -13.59
CA LEU A 238 4.92 -19.78 -13.71
C LEU A 238 5.14 -18.91 -14.95
N PRO A 239 4.08 -18.54 -15.68
CA PRO A 239 4.18 -17.57 -16.77
C PRO A 239 4.87 -16.27 -16.34
N ALA A 240 4.58 -15.78 -15.12
CA ALA A 240 5.24 -14.59 -14.55
C ALA A 240 6.77 -14.74 -14.45
N TRP A 241 7.26 -15.95 -14.12
CA TRP A 241 8.70 -16.21 -14.09
C TRP A 241 9.29 -16.25 -15.51
N GLN A 242 8.66 -16.99 -16.41
CA GLN A 242 9.12 -17.19 -17.78
C GLN A 242 9.17 -15.87 -18.58
N THR A 243 8.22 -14.96 -18.33
CA THR A 243 8.16 -13.66 -18.97
C THR A 243 8.89 -12.55 -18.20
N ARG A 244 9.57 -12.90 -17.09
CA ARG A 244 10.27 -11.96 -16.20
C ARG A 244 9.35 -10.83 -15.70
N ARG A 245 8.11 -11.16 -15.32
CA ARG A 245 7.11 -10.24 -14.77
C ARG A 245 6.86 -10.51 -13.29
N ILE A 246 7.93 -10.61 -12.52
CA ILE A 246 7.87 -10.63 -11.06
C ILE A 246 8.48 -9.31 -10.57
N PHE A 247 7.66 -8.53 -9.85
CA PHE A 247 8.00 -7.20 -9.41
C PHE A 247 8.06 -7.13 -7.88
N LEU A 248 9.13 -6.53 -7.37
CA LEU A 248 9.32 -6.28 -5.94
C LEU A 248 8.88 -4.85 -5.67
N VAL A 249 7.74 -4.69 -4.98
CA VAL A 249 7.10 -3.39 -4.75
C VAL A 249 7.21 -3.01 -3.27
N PRO A 250 7.75 -1.83 -2.93
CA PRO A 250 7.83 -1.38 -1.54
C PRO A 250 6.45 -1.25 -0.91
N GLU A 251 6.27 -1.84 0.28
CA GLU A 251 5.02 -1.80 1.03
C GLU A 251 4.55 -0.35 1.28
N ARG A 252 5.46 0.56 1.60
CA ARG A 252 5.13 1.97 1.86
C ARG A 252 4.43 2.69 0.70
N LEU A 253 4.56 2.22 -0.56
CA LEU A 253 3.90 2.81 -1.74
C LEU A 253 2.50 2.25 -1.99
N VAL A 254 2.23 1.04 -1.52
CA VAL A 254 1.03 0.29 -1.92
C VAL A 254 0.29 -0.36 -0.75
N GLY A 255 0.89 -0.43 0.44
CA GLY A 255 0.33 -1.09 1.61
C GLY A 255 -0.37 -0.15 2.60
N ARG A 256 -0.51 1.14 2.29
CA ARG A 256 -1.09 2.15 3.18
C ARG A 256 -2.31 2.78 2.54
N PRO A 257 -3.53 2.60 3.08
CA PRO A 257 -4.76 3.17 2.51
C PRO A 257 -4.83 4.69 2.73
N GLY A 258 -4.09 5.43 1.90
CA GLY A 258 -3.96 6.88 1.94
C GLY A 258 -3.71 7.49 0.56
N PRO A 259 -3.53 8.83 0.46
CA PRO A 259 -3.29 9.54 -0.80
C PRO A 259 -2.07 9.03 -1.57
N GLY A 260 -1.06 8.49 -0.87
CA GLY A 260 0.15 7.91 -1.44
C GLY A 260 -0.10 6.76 -2.40
N LEU A 261 -1.25 6.07 -2.34
CA LEU A 261 -1.62 4.98 -3.25
C LEU A 261 -1.65 5.41 -4.72
N ALA A 262 -1.98 6.67 -5.02
CA ALA A 262 -1.93 7.19 -6.40
C ALA A 262 -0.51 7.16 -6.98
N ARG A 263 0.51 7.43 -6.16
CA ARG A 263 1.92 7.31 -6.56
C ARG A 263 2.31 5.85 -6.77
N GLY A 264 1.89 4.95 -5.85
CA GLY A 264 2.11 3.52 -5.99
C GLY A 264 1.54 2.96 -7.30
N LEU A 265 0.32 3.37 -7.65
CA LEU A 265 -0.31 2.97 -8.90
C LEU A 265 0.44 3.48 -10.15
N ARG A 266 1.01 4.69 -10.13
CA ARG A 266 1.85 5.18 -11.23
C ARG A 266 3.11 4.32 -11.41
N GLU A 267 3.78 3.93 -10.33
CA GLU A 267 4.94 3.02 -10.42
C GLU A 267 4.53 1.64 -10.95
N LEU A 268 3.35 1.13 -10.58
CA LEU A 268 2.81 -0.11 -11.16
C LEU A 268 2.57 0.04 -12.66
N TYR A 269 2.04 1.17 -13.12
CA TYR A 269 1.90 1.44 -14.54
C TYR A 269 3.24 1.31 -15.29
N GLU A 270 4.33 1.89 -14.74
CA GLU A 270 5.65 1.79 -15.35
C GLU A 270 6.18 0.34 -15.38
N LEU A 271 5.89 -0.46 -14.37
CA LEU A 271 6.23 -1.89 -14.35
C LEU A 271 5.46 -2.69 -15.40
N PHE A 272 4.20 -2.35 -15.61
CA PHE A 272 3.29 -3.11 -16.47
C PHE A 272 3.43 -2.71 -17.94
N TYR A 273 3.60 -1.41 -18.24
CA TYR A 273 3.49 -0.83 -19.58
C TYR A 273 4.61 0.13 -19.96
N GLY A 274 5.40 0.62 -18.99
CA GLY A 274 6.43 1.63 -19.20
C GLY A 274 7.86 1.08 -19.21
N ASP A 275 8.79 1.90 -18.71
CA ASP A 275 10.18 1.49 -18.51
C ASP A 275 10.33 0.63 -17.25
N ARG A 276 10.13 -0.66 -17.44
CA ARG A 276 10.18 -1.67 -16.37
C ARG A 276 11.53 -1.71 -15.66
N ALA A 277 12.63 -1.57 -16.38
CA ALA A 277 13.96 -1.64 -15.80
C ALA A 277 14.20 -0.46 -14.85
N ALA A 278 13.97 0.76 -15.33
CA ALA A 278 14.09 1.96 -14.51
C ALA A 278 13.11 1.96 -13.31
N ALA A 279 11.87 1.46 -13.50
CA ALA A 279 10.92 1.34 -12.39
C ALA A 279 11.41 0.35 -11.32
N MET A 280 11.92 -0.81 -11.71
CA MET A 280 12.47 -1.80 -10.79
C MET A 280 13.65 -1.25 -9.99
N GLU A 281 14.56 -0.50 -10.62
CA GLU A 281 15.69 0.13 -9.93
C GLU A 281 15.20 1.15 -8.87
N ARG A 282 14.27 2.03 -9.24
CA ARG A 282 13.70 3.02 -8.31
C ARG A 282 13.01 2.34 -7.11
N LEU A 283 12.23 1.29 -7.37
CA LEU A 283 11.50 0.58 -6.33
C LEU A 283 12.44 -0.21 -5.40
N ALA A 284 13.48 -0.84 -5.95
CA ALA A 284 14.49 -1.54 -5.15
C ALA A 284 15.25 -0.58 -4.23
N ALA A 285 15.63 0.59 -4.74
CA ALA A 285 16.25 1.64 -3.94
C ALA A 285 15.29 2.16 -2.85
N ALA A 286 14.02 2.35 -3.18
CA ALA A 286 12.99 2.80 -2.26
C ALA A 286 12.75 1.81 -1.10
N ALA A 287 12.73 0.51 -1.37
CA ALA A 287 12.61 -0.56 -0.37
C ALA A 287 13.93 -0.87 0.35
N ARG A 288 15.03 -0.24 -0.06
CA ARG A 288 16.39 -0.55 0.44
C ARG A 288 16.72 -2.04 0.34
N LEU A 289 16.36 -2.64 -0.79
CA LEU A 289 16.66 -4.04 -1.08
C LEU A 289 18.16 -4.27 -1.23
N ALA A 290 18.58 -5.52 -1.08
CA ALA A 290 19.96 -5.90 -1.41
C ALA A 290 20.23 -5.64 -2.90
N PRO A 291 21.46 -5.29 -3.30
CA PRO A 291 21.80 -4.96 -4.70
C PRO A 291 21.44 -6.06 -5.72
N ASP A 292 21.45 -7.31 -5.28
CA ASP A 292 21.12 -8.49 -6.10
C ASP A 292 19.66 -8.91 -6.02
N ALA A 293 18.81 -8.20 -5.24
CA ALA A 293 17.42 -8.59 -5.02
C ALA A 293 16.61 -8.68 -6.32
N THR A 294 16.87 -7.78 -7.27
CA THR A 294 16.20 -7.71 -8.57
C THR A 294 16.93 -8.44 -9.69
N VAL A 295 18.05 -9.07 -9.38
CA VAL A 295 18.82 -9.88 -10.34
C VAL A 295 18.14 -11.22 -10.55
N TRP A 296 17.84 -11.54 -11.81
CA TRP A 296 17.27 -12.84 -12.16
C TRP A 296 18.33 -13.92 -12.00
N PRO A 297 18.05 -14.98 -11.23
CA PRO A 297 18.99 -16.09 -11.13
C PRO A 297 19.30 -16.67 -12.51
N GLN A 298 20.56 -16.99 -12.76
CA GLN A 298 20.92 -17.80 -13.92
C GLN A 298 20.32 -19.21 -13.71
N VAL A 299 19.54 -19.66 -14.66
CA VAL A 299 18.91 -21.01 -14.68
C VAL A 299 19.97 -22.03 -15.13
#